data_9052d9a1178299a12e1e3a9b47a9720b
#
_entry.id   9052d9a1178299a12e1e3a9b47a9720b
#
_cell.length_a   1.000
_cell.length_b   1.000
_cell.length_c   1.000
_cell.angle_alpha   90.00
_cell.angle_beta   90.00
_cell.angle_gamma   90.00
#
_symmetry.space_group_name_H-M   'P 1'
#
loop_
_entity.id
_entity.type
_entity.pdbx_description
1 polymer ?
#
loop_
_entity_poly.entity_id
_entity_poly.type
_entity_poly.pdbx_seq_one_letter_code
_entity_poly.pdbx_strand_id
1 'polypeptide(L)'
;MFKKNQSVSGIAFILLFSVLNRYFEILKWQNLAQVIHKISVSEASKQVLGALTAGLFTPNGIGEYAGKALFFDKKDTKKVVFLNLICNGIQMVLTVIFGIFGLMYFNSKYNVITPTTVALLFGLLFILFLVVFLLKKITIKGYSIERLIHKINEIPKPIHQRNILLGICRYLVFSHQYYFLFLAFDVDLPYFTMIATISAVYFLASSLPTFQFLDFAVKGSVAVYFFGILGVNEWIVIFISTLMWFLNVVLPVVIGSYYVLNFKTKTAK
;
A
#
# COMPACT_ATOMS: atom_id res chain seq x y z
N MET A 1 0.58 30.21 12.98
CA MET A 1 0.31 29.81 11.61
C MET A 1 -0.54 28.52 11.49
N PHE A 2 -1.19 28.07 12.56
CA PHE A 2 -1.93 26.76 12.63
C PHE A 2 -3.40 26.93 13.02
N LYS A 3 -4.09 28.01 12.66
CA LYS A 3 -5.27 28.44 13.43
C LYS A 3 -6.65 28.31 12.75
N LYS A 4 -6.81 28.00 11.46
CA LYS A 4 -8.14 28.20 10.84
C LYS A 4 -8.97 26.92 10.60
N ASN A 5 -8.36 25.76 10.40
CA ASN A 5 -9.11 24.52 10.04
C ASN A 5 -8.91 23.32 10.98
N GLN A 6 -8.31 23.51 12.17
CA GLN A 6 -8.08 22.43 13.13
C GLN A 6 -9.25 22.34 14.12
N SER A 7 -10.44 22.04 13.63
CA SER A 7 -11.57 21.73 14.49
C SER A 7 -11.46 20.30 15.02
N VAL A 8 -12.00 20.02 16.21
CA VAL A 8 -12.09 18.67 16.78
C VAL A 8 -12.75 17.70 15.79
N SER A 9 -13.76 18.17 15.05
CA SER A 9 -14.42 17.40 14.00
C SER A 9 -13.50 17.09 12.82
N GLY A 10 -12.62 18.01 12.42
CA GLY A 10 -11.62 17.78 11.36
C GLY A 10 -10.60 16.73 11.77
N ILE A 11 -10.10 16.79 13.02
CA ILE A 11 -9.18 15.77 13.56
C ILE A 11 -9.87 14.39 13.60
N ALA A 12 -11.09 14.32 14.12
CA ALA A 12 -11.87 13.08 14.17
C ALA A 12 -12.11 12.50 12.77
N PHE A 13 -12.36 13.35 11.76
CA PHE A 13 -12.52 12.96 10.36
C PHE A 13 -11.25 12.35 9.80
N ILE A 14 -10.08 12.97 10.02
CA ILE A 14 -8.77 12.44 9.58
C ILE A 14 -8.45 11.10 10.25
N LEU A 15 -8.74 10.96 11.56
CA LEU A 15 -8.58 9.70 12.29
C LEU A 15 -9.51 8.61 11.76
N LEU A 16 -10.74 8.96 11.38
CA LEU A 16 -11.67 8.02 10.73
C LEU A 16 -11.09 7.42 9.45
N PHE A 17 -10.42 8.23 8.61
CA PHE A 17 -9.76 7.73 7.40
C PHE A 17 -8.64 6.73 7.73
N SER A 18 -7.87 6.94 8.80
CA SER A 18 -6.85 5.98 9.24
C SER A 18 -7.48 4.64 9.65
N VAL A 19 -8.56 4.70 10.41
CA VAL A 19 -9.31 3.50 10.82
C VAL A 19 -9.89 2.79 9.59
N LEU A 20 -10.54 3.51 8.67
CA LEU A 20 -11.08 2.94 7.44
C LEU A 20 -10.00 2.33 6.54
N ASN A 21 -8.85 2.99 6.38
CA ASN A 21 -7.73 2.45 5.62
C ASN A 21 -7.30 1.08 6.17
N ARG A 22 -7.16 0.97 7.49
CA ARG A 22 -6.78 -0.28 8.12
C ARG A 22 -7.90 -1.33 8.08
N TYR A 23 -9.14 -0.89 8.24
CA TYR A 23 -10.30 -1.76 8.16
C TYR A 23 -10.46 -2.41 6.79
N PHE A 24 -10.28 -1.65 5.69
CA PHE A 24 -10.30 -2.23 4.35
C PHE A 24 -9.16 -3.23 4.13
N GLU A 25 -7.98 -3.03 4.71
CA GLU A 25 -6.92 -4.02 4.65
C GLU A 25 -7.28 -5.31 5.38
N ILE A 26 -7.89 -5.20 6.57
CA ILE A 26 -8.37 -6.34 7.34
C ILE A 26 -9.44 -7.11 6.55
N LEU A 27 -10.39 -6.43 5.92
CA LEU A 27 -11.41 -7.06 5.09
C LEU A 27 -10.84 -7.73 3.84
N LYS A 28 -9.82 -7.13 3.20
CA LYS A 28 -9.10 -7.75 2.09
C LYS A 28 -8.47 -9.07 2.52
N TRP A 29 -7.78 -9.05 3.64
CA TRP A 29 -7.14 -10.25 4.17
C TRP A 29 -8.19 -11.30 4.57
N GLN A 30 -9.24 -10.94 5.28
CA GLN A 30 -10.35 -11.82 5.64
C GLN A 30 -10.95 -12.49 4.40
N ASN A 31 -11.19 -11.71 3.36
CA ASN A 31 -11.74 -12.21 2.09
C ASN A 31 -10.83 -13.24 1.40
N LEU A 32 -9.51 -13.07 1.46
CA LEU A 32 -8.56 -14.03 0.88
C LEU A 32 -8.34 -15.25 1.80
N ALA A 33 -8.27 -15.07 3.10
CA ALA A 33 -8.04 -16.14 4.06
C ALA A 33 -9.13 -17.23 4.02
N GLN A 34 -10.36 -16.89 3.61
CA GLN A 34 -11.45 -17.85 3.45
C GLN A 34 -11.16 -18.98 2.42
N VAL A 35 -10.16 -18.80 1.55
CA VAL A 35 -9.67 -19.86 0.63
C VAL A 35 -9.02 -21.01 1.41
N ILE A 36 -8.55 -20.76 2.63
CA ILE A 36 -8.02 -21.78 3.55
C ILE A 36 -9.12 -22.21 4.50
N HIS A 37 -9.63 -21.28 5.30
CA HIS A 37 -10.80 -21.45 6.16
C HIS A 37 -11.41 -20.07 6.49
N LYS A 38 -12.69 -20.06 6.83
CA LYS A 38 -13.36 -18.82 7.22
C LYS A 38 -12.82 -18.32 8.56
N ILE A 39 -12.46 -17.05 8.60
CA ILE A 39 -12.01 -16.36 9.81
C ILE A 39 -12.94 -15.17 10.11
N SER A 40 -13.08 -14.84 11.39
CA SER A 40 -13.81 -13.65 11.83
C SER A 40 -13.03 -12.38 11.52
N VAL A 41 -13.70 -11.22 11.52
CA VAL A 41 -13.03 -9.90 11.38
C VAL A 41 -12.03 -9.68 12.53
N SER A 42 -12.36 -10.14 13.73
CA SER A 42 -11.47 -10.06 14.89
C SER A 42 -10.17 -10.85 14.70
N GLU A 43 -10.27 -12.08 14.17
CA GLU A 43 -9.09 -12.89 13.84
C GLU A 43 -8.27 -12.27 12.72
N ALA A 44 -8.93 -11.79 11.65
CA ALA A 44 -8.24 -11.07 10.57
C ALA A 44 -7.52 -9.82 11.09
N SER A 45 -8.11 -9.08 12.04
CA SER A 45 -7.50 -7.91 12.69
C SER A 45 -6.22 -8.29 13.43
N LYS A 46 -6.26 -9.35 14.23
CA LYS A 46 -5.07 -9.87 14.95
C LYS A 46 -3.96 -10.26 13.98
N GLN A 47 -4.32 -10.95 12.89
CA GLN A 47 -3.37 -11.40 11.88
C GLN A 47 -2.75 -10.23 11.11
N VAL A 48 -3.54 -9.24 10.69
CA VAL A 48 -3.06 -8.07 9.94
C VAL A 48 -2.21 -7.16 10.81
N LEU A 49 -2.68 -6.81 12.01
CA LEU A 49 -1.96 -5.89 12.89
C LEU A 49 -0.69 -6.53 13.48
N GLY A 50 -0.76 -7.80 13.89
CA GLY A 50 0.40 -8.54 14.37
C GLY A 50 1.46 -8.73 13.26
N ALA A 51 1.03 -9.05 12.04
CA ALA A 51 1.93 -9.18 10.90
C ALA A 51 2.58 -7.84 10.50
N LEU A 52 1.83 -6.74 10.53
CA LEU A 52 2.37 -5.39 10.30
C LEU A 52 3.50 -5.07 11.27
N THR A 53 3.33 -5.41 12.55
CA THR A 53 4.37 -5.24 13.58
C THR A 53 5.61 -6.07 13.25
N ALA A 54 5.43 -7.32 12.83
CA ALA A 54 6.53 -8.19 12.40
C ALA A 54 7.22 -7.68 11.12
N GLY A 55 6.49 -6.99 10.26
CA GLY A 55 7.00 -6.40 9.02
C GLY A 55 7.82 -5.12 9.20
N LEU A 56 7.63 -4.39 10.32
CA LEU A 56 8.13 -3.02 10.50
C LEU A 56 9.64 -2.87 10.24
N PHE A 57 10.44 -3.82 10.74
CA PHE A 57 11.90 -3.80 10.63
C PHE A 57 12.44 -4.66 9.47
N THR A 58 11.58 -5.08 8.55
CA THR A 58 11.98 -5.89 7.40
C THR A 58 11.89 -5.08 6.10
N PRO A 59 12.79 -5.34 5.14
CA PRO A 59 12.72 -4.67 3.83
C PRO A 59 11.37 -4.92 3.16
N ASN A 60 10.73 -3.86 2.67
CA ASN A 60 9.42 -3.91 1.99
C ASN A 60 8.33 -4.70 2.75
N GLY A 61 8.41 -4.77 4.08
CA GLY A 61 7.43 -5.46 4.91
C GLY A 61 7.39 -6.99 4.72
N ILE A 62 8.49 -7.62 4.27
CA ILE A 62 8.54 -9.08 4.05
C ILE A 62 8.13 -9.86 5.30
N GLY A 63 8.42 -9.34 6.50
CA GLY A 63 8.02 -9.94 7.78
C GLY A 63 6.52 -10.12 7.94
N GLU A 64 5.68 -9.34 7.23
CA GLU A 64 4.22 -9.52 7.26
C GLU A 64 3.81 -10.89 6.71
N TYR A 65 4.53 -11.42 5.72
CA TYR A 65 4.23 -12.73 5.11
C TYR A 65 4.46 -13.86 6.12
N ALA A 66 5.58 -13.81 6.83
CA ALA A 66 5.87 -14.75 7.90
C ALA A 66 4.91 -14.55 9.08
N GLY A 67 4.68 -13.30 9.48
CA GLY A 67 3.78 -12.94 10.58
C GLY A 67 2.37 -13.49 10.41
N LYS A 68 1.76 -13.34 9.24
CA LYS A 68 0.44 -13.94 8.96
C LYS A 68 0.48 -15.46 8.98
N ALA A 69 1.55 -16.07 8.46
CA ALA A 69 1.67 -17.53 8.40
C ALA A 69 1.72 -18.19 9.80
N LEU A 70 2.20 -17.48 10.82
CA LEU A 70 2.24 -17.99 12.20
C LEU A 70 0.85 -18.28 12.79
N PHE A 71 -0.22 -17.65 12.27
CA PHE A 71 -1.59 -17.87 12.73
C PHE A 71 -2.27 -19.09 12.10
N PHE A 72 -1.62 -19.75 11.14
CA PHE A 72 -2.14 -20.91 10.41
C PHE A 72 -1.29 -22.16 10.68
N ASP A 73 -1.81 -23.32 10.32
CA ASP A 73 -1.08 -24.57 10.40
C ASP A 73 0.15 -24.56 9.49
N LYS A 74 1.23 -25.24 9.88
CA LYS A 74 2.47 -25.31 9.08
C LYS A 74 2.26 -25.80 7.66
N LYS A 75 1.31 -26.71 7.43
CA LYS A 75 0.93 -27.20 6.10
C LYS A 75 0.40 -26.10 5.18
N ASP A 76 -0.24 -25.07 5.73
CA ASP A 76 -0.87 -23.98 4.99
C ASP A 76 0.07 -22.76 4.77
N THR A 77 1.26 -22.75 5.37
CA THR A 77 2.22 -21.64 5.31
C THR A 77 2.44 -21.12 3.88
N LYS A 78 2.71 -22.01 2.93
CA LYS A 78 2.93 -21.62 1.51
C LYS A 78 1.70 -20.95 0.90
N LYS A 79 0.51 -21.45 1.25
CA LYS A 79 -0.76 -20.90 0.76
C LYS A 79 -1.05 -19.52 1.37
N VAL A 80 -0.78 -19.35 2.67
CA VAL A 80 -0.89 -18.05 3.38
C VAL A 80 0.02 -17.01 2.75
N VAL A 81 1.31 -17.34 2.54
CA VAL A 81 2.29 -16.45 1.89
C VAL A 81 1.79 -16.06 0.49
N PHE A 82 1.30 -17.02 -0.29
CA PHE A 82 0.76 -16.78 -1.63
C PHE A 82 -0.48 -15.86 -1.60
N LEU A 83 -1.43 -16.08 -0.69
CA LEU A 83 -2.61 -15.22 -0.53
C LEU A 83 -2.23 -13.80 -0.08
N ASN A 84 -1.21 -13.67 0.78
CA ASN A 84 -0.70 -12.36 1.16
C ASN A 84 -0.02 -11.64 -0.02
N LEU A 85 0.69 -12.37 -0.88
CA LEU A 85 1.23 -11.82 -2.14
C LEU A 85 0.11 -11.27 -3.03
N ILE A 86 -1.01 -11.97 -3.17
CA ILE A 86 -2.18 -11.48 -3.91
C ILE A 86 -2.78 -10.23 -3.23
N CYS A 87 -2.92 -10.26 -1.89
CA CYS A 87 -3.45 -9.13 -1.12
C CYS A 87 -2.67 -7.84 -1.37
N ASN A 88 -1.35 -7.91 -1.24
CA ASN A 88 -0.45 -6.77 -1.44
C ASN A 88 -0.27 -6.45 -2.93
N GLY A 89 -0.21 -7.47 -3.78
CA GLY A 89 -0.05 -7.32 -5.23
C GLY A 89 -1.18 -6.52 -5.87
N ILE A 90 -2.43 -6.76 -5.50
CA ILE A 90 -3.57 -5.96 -5.98
C ILE A 90 -3.41 -4.49 -5.57
N GLN A 91 -2.99 -4.22 -4.34
CA GLN A 91 -2.75 -2.85 -3.89
C GLN A 91 -1.64 -2.18 -4.68
N MET A 92 -0.56 -2.91 -4.96
CA MET A 92 0.56 -2.43 -5.77
C MET A 92 0.12 -2.11 -7.21
N VAL A 93 -0.64 -3.01 -7.85
CA VAL A 93 -1.19 -2.79 -9.20
C VAL A 93 -2.06 -1.53 -9.26
N LEU A 94 -2.94 -1.34 -8.27
CA LEU A 94 -3.76 -0.12 -8.18
C LEU A 94 -2.90 1.14 -8.02
N THR A 95 -1.87 1.07 -7.17
CA THR A 95 -0.94 2.19 -6.98
C THR A 95 -0.20 2.54 -8.27
N VAL A 96 0.22 1.53 -9.04
CA VAL A 96 0.87 1.72 -10.36
C VAL A 96 -0.09 2.36 -11.35
N ILE A 97 -1.33 1.84 -11.46
CA ILE A 97 -2.32 2.37 -12.40
C ILE A 97 -2.62 3.85 -12.09
N PHE A 98 -3.05 4.16 -10.88
CA PHE A 98 -3.36 5.53 -10.49
C PHE A 98 -2.12 6.44 -10.52
N GLY A 99 -0.95 5.91 -10.18
CA GLY A 99 0.31 6.64 -10.21
C GLY A 99 0.76 7.01 -11.61
N ILE A 100 0.63 6.12 -12.58
CA ILE A 100 0.93 6.43 -14.00
C ILE A 100 0.01 7.55 -14.48
N PHE A 101 -1.31 7.47 -14.24
CA PHE A 101 -2.23 8.54 -14.60
C PHE A 101 -1.88 9.86 -13.89
N GLY A 102 -1.53 9.79 -12.59
CA GLY A 102 -1.08 10.96 -11.83
C GLY A 102 0.17 11.60 -12.41
N LEU A 103 1.20 10.80 -12.73
CA LEU A 103 2.44 11.28 -13.37
C LEU A 103 2.19 11.89 -14.75
N MET A 104 1.36 11.26 -15.58
CA MET A 104 1.01 11.78 -16.90
C MET A 104 0.31 13.14 -16.80
N TYR A 105 -0.68 13.25 -15.90
CA TYR A 105 -1.37 14.54 -15.67
C TYR A 105 -0.40 15.58 -15.12
N PHE A 106 0.45 15.25 -14.17
CA PHE A 106 1.43 16.16 -13.59
C PHE A 106 2.42 16.63 -14.67
N ASN A 107 2.96 15.70 -15.46
CA ASN A 107 3.93 16.01 -16.49
C ASN A 107 3.33 16.85 -17.63
N SER A 108 2.04 16.66 -17.96
CA SER A 108 1.35 17.46 -18.99
C SER A 108 1.22 18.94 -18.60
N LYS A 109 1.21 19.24 -17.28
CA LYS A 109 1.11 20.61 -16.77
C LYS A 109 2.46 21.28 -16.48
N TYR A 110 3.41 20.50 -15.96
CA TYR A 110 4.66 21.05 -15.39
C TYR A 110 5.91 20.67 -16.18
N ASN A 111 5.80 19.84 -17.22
CA ASN A 111 6.87 19.44 -18.14
C ASN A 111 8.17 19.01 -17.43
N VAL A 112 8.04 18.23 -16.34
CA VAL A 112 9.16 17.79 -15.51
C VAL A 112 10.02 16.76 -16.21
N ILE A 113 9.41 15.93 -17.06
CA ILE A 113 10.06 14.85 -17.79
C ILE A 113 9.92 15.12 -19.27
N THR A 114 11.03 15.07 -20.01
CA THR A 114 11.02 15.30 -21.47
C THR A 114 10.24 14.19 -22.18
N PRO A 115 9.58 14.48 -23.32
CA PRO A 115 8.88 13.45 -24.11
C PRO A 115 9.80 12.27 -24.49
N THR A 116 11.06 12.54 -24.76
CA THR A 116 12.07 11.50 -25.06
C THR A 116 12.26 10.56 -23.88
N THR A 117 12.40 11.09 -22.66
CA THR A 117 12.54 10.28 -21.44
C THR A 117 11.28 9.46 -21.18
N VAL A 118 10.09 10.03 -21.41
CA VAL A 118 8.82 9.31 -21.29
C VAL A 118 8.79 8.14 -22.29
N ALA A 119 9.15 8.37 -23.55
CA ALA A 119 9.20 7.33 -24.57
C ALA A 119 10.20 6.21 -24.21
N LEU A 120 11.38 6.56 -23.70
CA LEU A 120 12.38 5.58 -23.22
C LEU A 120 11.85 4.74 -22.06
N LEU A 121 11.16 5.34 -21.08
CA LEU A 121 10.56 4.61 -19.97
C LEU A 121 9.47 3.64 -20.43
N PHE A 122 8.60 4.07 -21.34
CA PHE A 122 7.60 3.16 -21.93
C PHE A 122 8.25 2.04 -22.76
N GLY A 123 9.30 2.36 -23.54
CA GLY A 123 10.07 1.36 -24.26
C GLY A 123 10.69 0.31 -23.32
N LEU A 124 11.30 0.75 -22.21
CA LEU A 124 11.87 -0.14 -21.20
C LEU A 124 10.79 -1.03 -20.55
N LEU A 125 9.65 -0.47 -20.19
CA LEU A 125 8.53 -1.24 -19.63
C LEU A 125 7.99 -2.25 -20.64
N PHE A 126 7.90 -1.89 -21.91
CA PHE A 126 7.48 -2.80 -22.97
C PHE A 126 8.47 -3.96 -23.16
N ILE A 127 9.79 -3.66 -23.18
CA ILE A 127 10.84 -4.69 -23.25
C ILE A 127 10.75 -5.62 -22.03
N LEU A 128 10.60 -5.06 -20.83
CA LEU A 128 10.45 -5.86 -19.61
C LEU A 128 9.20 -6.77 -19.68
N PHE A 129 8.08 -6.24 -20.14
CA PHE A 129 6.86 -7.02 -20.38
C PHE A 129 7.09 -8.14 -21.38
N LEU A 130 7.76 -7.86 -22.49
CA LEU A 130 8.10 -8.84 -23.52
C LEU A 130 8.99 -9.96 -22.96
N VAL A 131 10.03 -9.60 -22.19
CA VAL A 131 10.91 -10.57 -21.52
C VAL A 131 10.12 -11.46 -20.56
N VAL A 132 9.28 -10.87 -19.70
CA VAL A 132 8.41 -11.62 -18.77
C VAL A 132 7.46 -12.55 -19.53
N PHE A 133 6.89 -12.08 -20.64
CA PHE A 133 5.99 -12.88 -21.49
C PHE A 133 6.71 -14.05 -22.15
N LEU A 134 7.90 -13.84 -22.71
CA LEU A 134 8.71 -14.88 -23.32
C LEU A 134 9.21 -15.92 -22.32
N LEU A 135 9.59 -15.45 -21.12
CA LEU A 135 10.15 -16.30 -20.07
C LEU A 135 9.10 -16.95 -19.16
N LYS A 136 7.79 -16.72 -19.39
CA LYS A 136 6.71 -17.18 -18.48
C LYS A 136 6.70 -18.68 -18.21
N LYS A 137 7.18 -19.49 -19.16
CA LYS A 137 7.25 -20.96 -19.05
C LYS A 137 8.52 -21.46 -18.37
N ILE A 138 9.56 -20.64 -18.26
CA ILE A 138 10.82 -21.04 -17.64
C ILE A 138 10.58 -21.34 -16.16
N THR A 139 10.99 -22.52 -15.76
CA THR A 139 10.84 -22.99 -14.38
C THR A 139 12.16 -22.87 -13.64
N ILE A 140 12.19 -22.04 -12.57
CA ILE A 140 13.33 -21.89 -11.68
C ILE A 140 12.95 -22.48 -10.32
N LYS A 141 13.69 -23.51 -9.86
CA LYS A 141 13.42 -24.21 -8.60
C LYS A 141 11.96 -24.66 -8.41
N GLY A 142 11.31 -25.08 -9.51
CA GLY A 142 9.91 -25.52 -9.50
C GLY A 142 8.86 -24.40 -9.62
N TYR A 143 9.27 -23.13 -9.70
CA TYR A 143 8.37 -21.99 -9.87
C TYR A 143 8.46 -21.43 -11.27
N SER A 144 7.32 -21.13 -11.89
CA SER A 144 7.22 -20.37 -13.15
C SER A 144 6.09 -19.36 -13.07
N ILE A 145 6.15 -18.33 -13.91
CA ILE A 145 5.09 -17.31 -13.99
C ILE A 145 3.77 -17.96 -14.42
N GLU A 146 3.82 -18.93 -15.32
CA GLU A 146 2.63 -19.67 -15.76
C GLU A 146 1.97 -20.43 -14.60
N ARG A 147 2.74 -21.11 -13.76
CA ARG A 147 2.22 -21.77 -12.55
C ARG A 147 1.65 -20.80 -11.54
N LEU A 148 2.25 -19.61 -11.41
CA LEU A 148 1.74 -18.55 -10.55
C LEU A 148 0.36 -18.07 -11.05
N ILE A 149 0.24 -17.79 -12.35
CA ILE A 149 -1.02 -17.38 -12.97
C ILE A 149 -2.09 -18.48 -12.81
N HIS A 150 -1.71 -19.75 -13.02
CA HIS A 150 -2.63 -20.86 -12.81
C HIS A 150 -3.17 -20.90 -11.37
N LYS A 151 -2.29 -20.77 -10.37
CA LYS A 151 -2.70 -20.73 -8.96
C LYS A 151 -3.58 -19.52 -8.61
N ILE A 152 -3.35 -18.37 -9.25
CA ILE A 152 -4.22 -17.19 -9.10
C ILE A 152 -5.62 -17.53 -9.63
N ASN A 153 -5.71 -18.20 -10.78
CA ASN A 153 -6.98 -18.58 -11.42
C ASN A 153 -7.75 -19.68 -10.65
N GLU A 154 -7.09 -20.45 -9.77
CA GLU A 154 -7.75 -21.41 -8.86
C GLU A 154 -8.62 -20.74 -7.80
N ILE A 155 -8.33 -19.44 -7.49
CA ILE A 155 -9.11 -18.69 -6.52
C ILE A 155 -10.43 -18.24 -7.18
N PRO A 156 -11.58 -18.42 -6.51
CA PRO A 156 -12.88 -18.06 -7.06
C PRO A 156 -12.96 -16.58 -7.48
N LYS A 157 -13.50 -16.32 -8.67
CA LYS A 157 -13.65 -14.95 -9.22
C LYS A 157 -14.31 -13.95 -8.25
N PRO A 158 -15.37 -14.29 -7.48
CA PRO A 158 -15.97 -13.37 -6.52
C PRO A 158 -14.98 -12.88 -5.44
N ILE A 159 -14.03 -13.73 -5.04
CA ILE A 159 -13.00 -13.37 -4.06
C ILE A 159 -12.06 -12.33 -4.67
N HIS A 160 -11.64 -12.50 -5.93
CA HIS A 160 -10.82 -11.51 -6.64
C HIS A 160 -11.55 -10.18 -6.80
N GLN A 161 -12.81 -10.21 -7.28
CA GLN A 161 -13.62 -9.00 -7.47
C GLN A 161 -13.76 -8.21 -6.16
N ARG A 162 -14.10 -8.90 -5.07
CA ARG A 162 -14.22 -8.27 -3.76
C ARG A 162 -12.88 -7.70 -3.27
N ASN A 163 -11.77 -8.41 -3.52
CA ASN A 163 -10.44 -7.94 -3.12
C ASN A 163 -10.00 -6.70 -3.92
N ILE A 164 -10.31 -6.65 -5.22
CA ILE A 164 -10.06 -5.46 -6.05
C ILE A 164 -10.90 -4.27 -5.55
N LEU A 165 -12.20 -4.47 -5.31
CA LEU A 165 -13.09 -3.42 -4.81
C LEU A 165 -12.59 -2.86 -3.47
N LEU A 166 -12.27 -3.73 -2.52
CA LEU A 166 -11.71 -3.31 -1.22
C LEU A 166 -10.36 -2.62 -1.36
N GLY A 167 -9.55 -3.03 -2.35
CA GLY A 167 -8.30 -2.37 -2.69
C GLY A 167 -8.50 -0.96 -3.22
N ILE A 168 -9.50 -0.75 -4.09
CA ILE A 168 -9.88 0.58 -4.60
C ILE A 168 -10.38 1.46 -3.45
N CYS A 169 -11.30 0.96 -2.62
CA CYS A 169 -11.79 1.70 -1.46
C CYS A 169 -10.63 2.13 -0.53
N ARG A 170 -9.70 1.21 -0.26
CA ARG A 170 -8.52 1.52 0.54
C ARG A 170 -7.65 2.59 -0.10
N TYR A 171 -7.41 2.51 -1.41
CA TYR A 171 -6.63 3.51 -2.13
C TYR A 171 -7.27 4.90 -2.07
N LEU A 172 -8.58 4.97 -2.30
CA LEU A 172 -9.34 6.22 -2.22
C LEU A 172 -9.30 6.82 -0.81
N VAL A 173 -9.53 6.02 0.22
CA VAL A 173 -9.45 6.48 1.61
C VAL A 173 -8.06 7.03 1.93
N PHE A 174 -7.00 6.32 1.58
CA PHE A 174 -5.64 6.73 1.88
C PHE A 174 -5.21 7.99 1.11
N SER A 175 -5.53 8.08 -0.18
CA SER A 175 -5.21 9.26 -1.00
C SER A 175 -6.00 10.50 -0.57
N HIS A 176 -7.29 10.35 -0.20
CA HIS A 176 -8.09 11.46 0.28
C HIS A 176 -7.74 11.87 1.71
N GLN A 177 -7.29 10.95 2.57
CA GLN A 177 -6.73 11.32 3.86
C GLN A 177 -5.56 12.30 3.70
N TYR A 178 -4.66 12.00 2.74
CA TYR A 178 -3.52 12.87 2.45
C TYR A 178 -3.99 14.23 1.88
N TYR A 179 -4.96 14.21 0.97
CA TYR A 179 -5.59 15.40 0.43
C TYR A 179 -6.20 16.29 1.54
N PHE A 180 -7.00 15.71 2.45
CA PHE A 180 -7.62 16.46 3.55
C PHE A 180 -6.61 16.98 4.56
N LEU A 181 -5.50 16.28 4.75
CA LEU A 181 -4.39 16.80 5.55
C LEU A 181 -3.80 18.07 4.93
N PHE A 182 -3.56 18.08 3.63
CA PHE A 182 -3.07 19.30 2.95
C PHE A 182 -4.05 20.45 3.11
N LEU A 183 -5.34 20.22 2.94
CA LEU A 183 -6.37 21.23 3.18
C LEU A 183 -6.39 21.74 4.63
N ALA A 184 -6.19 20.84 5.61
CA ALA A 184 -6.12 21.21 7.02
C ALA A 184 -4.92 22.10 7.38
N PHE A 185 -3.88 22.10 6.53
CA PHE A 185 -2.70 22.97 6.64
C PHE A 185 -2.70 24.14 5.63
N ASP A 186 -3.91 24.54 5.18
CA ASP A 186 -4.13 25.69 4.28
C ASP A 186 -3.40 25.59 2.92
N VAL A 187 -3.11 24.36 2.46
CA VAL A 187 -2.60 24.10 1.10
C VAL A 187 -3.79 23.92 0.18
N ASP A 188 -4.19 25.00 -0.48
CA ASP A 188 -5.31 25.02 -1.41
C ASP A 188 -4.82 24.95 -2.86
N LEU A 189 -4.81 23.73 -3.40
CA LEU A 189 -4.49 23.42 -4.79
C LEU A 189 -5.70 22.81 -5.49
N PRO A 190 -5.85 22.96 -6.82
CA PRO A 190 -6.92 22.30 -7.55
C PRO A 190 -6.96 20.80 -7.27
N TYR A 191 -8.14 20.26 -6.98
CA TYR A 191 -8.34 18.88 -6.56
C TYR A 191 -7.61 17.86 -7.44
N PHE A 192 -7.76 17.95 -8.77
CA PHE A 192 -7.11 17.02 -9.69
C PHE A 192 -5.58 17.12 -9.66
N THR A 193 -5.04 18.33 -9.50
CA THR A 193 -3.59 18.53 -9.34
C THR A 193 -3.08 17.88 -8.06
N MET A 194 -3.80 18.08 -6.96
CA MET A 194 -3.45 17.51 -5.66
C MET A 194 -3.47 15.98 -5.70
N ILE A 195 -4.59 15.37 -6.17
CA ILE A 195 -4.74 13.92 -6.24
C ILE A 195 -3.75 13.29 -7.23
N ALA A 196 -3.49 13.94 -8.37
CA ALA A 196 -2.48 13.47 -9.33
C ALA A 196 -1.08 13.47 -8.70
N THR A 197 -0.72 14.54 -7.99
CA THR A 197 0.55 14.66 -7.27
C THR A 197 0.68 13.58 -6.19
N ILE A 198 -0.34 13.39 -5.36
CA ILE A 198 -0.38 12.34 -4.34
C ILE A 198 -0.20 10.96 -4.98
N SER A 199 -0.88 10.68 -6.09
CA SER A 199 -0.79 9.41 -6.80
C SER A 199 0.61 9.16 -7.37
N ALA A 200 1.24 10.21 -7.94
CA ALA A 200 2.61 10.16 -8.43
C ALA A 200 3.62 9.89 -7.31
N VAL A 201 3.47 10.58 -6.17
CA VAL A 201 4.30 10.38 -4.98
C VAL A 201 4.21 8.93 -4.50
N TYR A 202 3.01 8.38 -4.35
CA TYR A 202 2.84 7.00 -3.89
C TYR A 202 3.44 5.98 -4.84
N PHE A 203 3.26 6.16 -6.14
CA PHE A 203 3.82 5.26 -7.14
C PHE A 203 5.34 5.25 -7.08
N LEU A 204 5.98 6.42 -7.13
CA LEU A 204 7.43 6.51 -7.13
C LEU A 204 8.03 6.05 -5.80
N ALA A 205 7.46 6.47 -4.67
CA ALA A 205 7.95 6.04 -3.37
C ALA A 205 7.79 4.52 -3.16
N SER A 206 6.69 3.92 -3.64
CA SER A 206 6.48 2.47 -3.55
C SER A 206 7.40 1.66 -4.47
N SER A 207 8.01 2.30 -5.47
CA SER A 207 8.99 1.66 -6.37
C SER A 207 10.39 1.59 -5.76
N LEU A 208 10.64 2.32 -4.67
CA LEU A 208 11.93 2.36 -3.99
C LEU A 208 11.96 1.30 -2.86
N PRO A 209 13.02 0.48 -2.79
CA PRO A 209 13.17 -0.46 -1.68
C PRO A 209 13.44 0.30 -0.38
N THR A 210 12.64 0.03 0.64
CA THR A 210 12.79 0.68 1.95
C THR A 210 12.38 -0.24 3.10
N PHE A 211 12.85 0.05 4.30
CA PHE A 211 12.27 -0.51 5.52
C PHE A 211 10.99 0.26 5.87
N GLN A 212 9.99 -0.44 6.37
CA GLN A 212 8.69 0.16 6.68
C GLN A 212 8.77 1.30 7.71
N PHE A 213 9.73 1.23 8.65
CA PHE A 213 9.95 2.30 9.62
C PHE A 213 10.58 3.57 9.00
N LEU A 214 11.25 3.47 7.83
CA LEU A 214 11.80 4.61 7.08
C LEU A 214 10.88 5.10 5.96
N ASP A 215 9.71 4.49 5.79
CA ASP A 215 8.77 4.79 4.71
C ASP A 215 8.35 6.28 4.68
N PHE A 216 8.25 6.92 5.85
CA PHE A 216 7.99 8.36 5.94
C PHE A 216 9.08 9.22 5.29
N ALA A 217 10.33 8.83 5.41
CA ALA A 217 11.44 9.59 4.84
C ALA A 217 11.45 9.47 3.32
N VAL A 218 11.25 8.27 2.79
CA VAL A 218 11.19 8.05 1.33
C VAL A 218 9.98 8.75 0.73
N LYS A 219 8.80 8.55 1.30
CA LYS A 219 7.56 9.22 0.83
C LYS A 219 7.64 10.73 1.00
N GLY A 220 8.19 11.19 2.12
CA GLY A 220 8.40 12.61 2.38
C GLY A 220 9.35 13.25 1.38
N SER A 221 10.48 12.61 1.05
CA SER A 221 11.43 13.15 0.07
C SER A 221 10.82 13.26 -1.33
N VAL A 222 10.11 12.22 -1.79
CA VAL A 222 9.40 12.26 -3.07
C VAL A 222 8.30 13.31 -3.04
N ALA A 223 7.55 13.44 -1.94
CA ALA A 223 6.51 14.44 -1.78
C ALA A 223 7.08 15.87 -1.81
N VAL A 224 8.18 16.13 -1.10
CA VAL A 224 8.86 17.43 -1.10
C VAL A 224 9.25 17.84 -2.53
N TYR A 225 9.77 16.91 -3.31
CA TYR A 225 10.11 17.19 -4.71
C TYR A 225 8.88 17.62 -5.52
N PHE A 226 7.80 16.83 -5.52
CA PHE A 226 6.62 17.13 -6.33
C PHE A 226 5.84 18.35 -5.83
N PHE A 227 5.61 18.45 -4.53
CA PHE A 227 4.89 19.59 -3.95
C PHE A 227 5.73 20.86 -3.94
N GLY A 228 7.07 20.75 -3.94
CA GLY A 228 7.99 21.88 -4.14
C GLY A 228 7.82 22.54 -5.51
N ILE A 229 7.61 21.75 -6.58
CA ILE A 229 7.27 22.26 -7.94
C ILE A 229 5.97 23.06 -7.90
N LEU A 230 5.02 22.69 -7.03
CA LEU A 230 3.74 23.38 -6.84
C LEU A 230 3.84 24.60 -5.90
N GLY A 231 5.04 24.94 -5.41
CA GLY A 231 5.26 26.05 -4.50
C GLY A 231 4.82 25.82 -3.05
N VAL A 232 4.55 24.56 -2.67
CA VAL A 232 4.16 24.21 -1.30
C VAL A 232 5.40 24.21 -0.39
N ASN A 233 5.26 24.80 0.81
CA ASN A 233 6.34 24.84 1.79
C ASN A 233 6.78 23.43 2.18
N GLU A 234 8.08 23.14 2.09
CA GLU A 234 8.65 21.83 2.34
C GLU A 234 8.39 21.30 3.75
N TRP A 235 8.40 22.15 4.77
CA TRP A 235 8.15 21.75 6.17
C TRP A 235 6.71 21.27 6.38
N ILE A 236 5.74 21.86 5.67
CA ILE A 236 4.37 21.41 5.68
C ILE A 236 4.29 20.01 5.04
N VAL A 237 4.95 19.80 3.90
CA VAL A 237 4.97 18.51 3.20
C VAL A 237 5.61 17.41 4.07
N ILE A 238 6.76 17.70 4.69
CA ILE A 238 7.46 16.78 5.60
C ILE A 238 6.56 16.42 6.78
N PHE A 239 5.95 17.44 7.42
CA PHE A 239 5.08 17.22 8.56
C PHE A 239 3.88 16.34 8.20
N ILE A 240 3.18 16.65 7.11
CA ILE A 240 2.01 15.89 6.65
C ILE A 240 2.40 14.44 6.29
N SER A 241 3.53 14.24 5.60
CA SER A 241 4.03 12.91 5.24
C SER A 241 4.37 12.08 6.49
N THR A 242 4.99 12.70 7.47
CA THR A 242 5.31 12.08 8.77
C THR A 242 4.03 11.75 9.53
N LEU A 243 3.05 12.66 9.54
CA LEU A 243 1.76 12.44 10.19
C LEU A 243 0.98 11.29 9.51
N MET A 244 0.99 11.22 8.18
CA MET A 244 0.41 10.09 7.44
C MET A 244 1.04 8.75 7.84
N TRP A 245 2.37 8.70 7.95
CA TRP A 245 3.08 7.51 8.41
C TRP A 245 2.72 7.18 9.87
N PHE A 246 2.71 8.16 10.76
CA PHE A 246 2.35 7.97 12.16
C PHE A 246 0.95 7.36 12.29
N LEU A 247 -0.04 7.94 11.63
CA LEU A 247 -1.44 7.51 11.69
C LEU A 247 -1.68 6.13 11.06
N ASN A 248 -0.96 5.78 9.99
CA ASN A 248 -1.23 4.57 9.21
C ASN A 248 -0.24 3.43 9.46
N VAL A 249 0.90 3.70 10.12
CA VAL A 249 1.91 2.68 10.47
C VAL A 249 2.12 2.61 11.97
N VAL A 250 2.52 3.73 12.62
CA VAL A 250 2.91 3.69 14.05
C VAL A 250 1.73 3.30 14.93
N LEU A 251 0.58 3.97 14.80
CA LEU A 251 -0.59 3.63 15.63
C LEU A 251 -1.06 2.18 15.44
N PRO A 252 -1.22 1.67 14.20
CA PRO A 252 -1.54 0.26 14.01
C PRO A 252 -0.48 -0.71 14.56
N VAL A 253 0.81 -0.37 14.47
CA VAL A 253 1.90 -1.18 15.05
C VAL A 253 1.83 -1.23 16.57
N VAL A 254 1.52 -0.12 17.23
CA VAL A 254 1.31 -0.08 18.70
C VAL A 254 0.17 -1.03 19.09
N ILE A 255 -0.95 -1.01 18.36
CA ILE A 255 -2.05 -1.95 18.61
C ILE A 255 -1.62 -3.39 18.25
N GLY A 256 -0.87 -3.57 17.16
CA GLY A 256 -0.38 -4.86 16.70
C GLY A 256 0.60 -5.51 17.66
N SER A 257 1.45 -4.72 18.36
CA SER A 257 2.39 -5.23 19.36
C SER A 257 1.68 -5.93 20.51
N TYR A 258 0.50 -5.49 20.92
CA TYR A 258 -0.32 -6.21 21.89
C TYR A 258 -0.62 -7.64 21.43
N TYR A 259 -0.95 -7.83 20.16
CA TYR A 259 -1.22 -9.18 19.62
C TYR A 259 0.04 -10.02 19.46
N VAL A 260 1.19 -9.42 19.18
CA VAL A 260 2.46 -10.12 19.10
C VAL A 260 2.93 -10.58 20.48
N LEU A 261 2.85 -9.71 21.49
CA LEU A 261 3.24 -10.03 22.87
C LEU A 261 2.37 -11.13 23.50
N ASN A 262 1.08 -11.16 23.13
CA ASN A 262 0.14 -12.18 23.63
C ASN A 262 -0.01 -13.37 22.68
N PHE A 263 0.86 -13.50 21.66
CA PHE A 263 0.80 -14.57 20.71
C PHE A 263 1.27 -15.89 21.36
N LYS A 264 0.35 -16.84 21.43
CA LYS A 264 0.68 -18.23 21.82
C LYS A 264 0.80 -19.05 20.55
N THR A 265 1.99 -19.56 20.26
CA THR A 265 2.18 -20.55 19.20
C THR A 265 1.20 -21.69 19.40
N LYS A 266 0.44 -22.05 18.37
CA LYS A 266 -0.26 -23.33 18.35
C LYS A 266 0.83 -24.39 18.34
N THR A 267 1.26 -24.83 19.53
CA THR A 267 2.07 -26.04 19.66
C THR A 267 1.33 -27.14 18.92
N ALA A 268 2.02 -27.73 17.93
CA ALA A 268 1.51 -28.89 17.22
C ALA A 268 1.13 -29.95 18.27
N LYS A 269 -0.17 -30.23 18.40
CA LYS A 269 -0.65 -31.49 18.95
C LYS A 269 -0.48 -32.57 17.90
#